data_564db796748160f85b10ca7404b513c1
#
_entry.id   564db796748160f85b10ca7404b513c1
#
_cell.length_a   1.000
_cell.length_b   1.000
_cell.length_c   1.000
_cell.angle_alpha   90.00
_cell.angle_beta   90.00
_cell.angle_gamma   90.00
#
_symmetry.space_group_name_H-M   'P 1'
#
loop_
_entity.id
_entity.type
_entity.pdbx_description
1 polymer ?
#
loop_
_entity_poly.entity_id
_entity_poly.type
_entity_poly.pdbx_seq_one_letter_code
_entity_poly.pdbx_strand_id
1 'polypeptide(L)'
;TQGVSSAASDVYKRQDIALFAEMGFKVFRMSIAWSRIYPTGMEETPNEEGLRFYDKVFDECKKYQIEPLVTISHYEMPYALVEKYNGWESRECIGHYVRYCKTIFDRYQDKVKYWLTFNEINAGTLPLGSVLSLGTIRGYSGPVTEVWDRPNERFQALHHQLLASAQAVKYAHENYPKFRMGDMNLFCTMYPLTCNPDDVIATQKEMQMMNWFCSDIQIRGIYPYYADRYFEEKGIRIIMEENDKEILREGTVDFYTCSYYMSNCVSTDPKHAKVSGNLLGGIANPYLKSSDWGWQIDPQGLRYALNEIYSRYGIPIMVVENGLGAVDELEEDGSIHDLYRINYLRKHILQMKEAVQDGVDLIGYTPWGCIDLVSASTGEMAKRYGMIYVEKYDDGTGNLNRRKKDSFYWYQKVISSNGEILD
;
A
#
# COMPACT_ATOMS: atom_id res chain seq x y z
N THR A 1 19.30 1.64 -2.32
CA THR A 1 18.17 1.25 -3.17
C THR A 1 17.68 2.36 -4.11
N GLN A 2 18.51 3.37 -4.39
CA GLN A 2 18.20 4.45 -5.34
C GLN A 2 18.18 4.01 -6.82
N GLY A 3 18.57 2.79 -7.13
CA GLY A 3 18.80 2.38 -8.51
C GLY A 3 17.60 1.88 -9.29
N VAL A 4 16.49 1.53 -8.66
CA VAL A 4 15.45 0.73 -9.34
C VAL A 4 14.23 1.54 -9.74
N SER A 5 13.84 2.54 -8.98
CA SER A 5 12.75 3.46 -9.34
C SER A 5 13.13 4.38 -10.51
N SER A 6 14.42 4.71 -10.63
CA SER A 6 14.93 5.53 -11.74
C SER A 6 15.23 4.74 -13.02
N ALA A 7 15.33 3.40 -12.94
CA ALA A 7 15.56 2.54 -14.10
C ALA A 7 14.30 2.36 -14.98
N ALA A 8 13.13 2.72 -14.49
CA ALA A 8 12.00 3.01 -15.37
C ALA A 8 12.26 4.33 -16.10
N SER A 9 13.30 4.34 -16.92
CA SER A 9 13.65 5.51 -17.71
C SER A 9 12.48 5.95 -18.61
N ASP A 10 12.45 7.22 -18.98
CA ASP A 10 11.39 7.84 -19.81
C ASP A 10 11.03 7.06 -21.09
N VAL A 11 11.93 6.22 -21.59
CA VAL A 11 11.73 5.42 -22.80
C VAL A 11 10.70 4.31 -22.59
N TYR A 12 10.67 3.68 -21.40
CA TYR A 12 9.79 2.53 -21.16
C TYR A 12 8.39 2.92 -20.67
N LYS A 13 8.19 4.11 -20.12
CA LYS A 13 6.88 4.54 -19.60
C LYS A 13 5.78 4.52 -20.65
N ARG A 14 6.04 5.07 -21.83
CA ARG A 14 5.05 5.10 -22.92
C ARG A 14 4.72 3.70 -23.40
N GLN A 15 5.74 2.82 -23.48
CA GLN A 15 5.55 1.42 -23.85
C GLN A 15 4.74 0.68 -22.80
N ASP A 16 5.06 0.88 -21.53
CA ASP A 16 4.40 0.19 -20.43
C ASP A 16 2.93 0.64 -20.31
N ILE A 17 2.64 1.95 -20.38
CA ILE A 17 1.27 2.47 -20.36
C ILE A 17 0.48 2.01 -21.60
N ALA A 18 1.11 1.89 -22.77
CA ALA A 18 0.46 1.33 -23.96
C ALA A 18 0.08 -0.15 -23.75
N LEU A 19 0.92 -0.94 -23.09
CA LEU A 19 0.61 -2.34 -22.73
C LEU A 19 -0.52 -2.42 -21.70
N PHE A 20 -0.59 -1.49 -20.74
CA PHE A 20 -1.71 -1.40 -19.79
C PHE A 20 -3.01 -1.06 -20.52
N ALA A 21 -2.96 -0.14 -21.48
CA ALA A 21 -4.10 0.20 -22.31
C ALA A 21 -4.56 -0.98 -23.17
N GLU A 22 -3.64 -1.74 -23.74
CA GLU A 22 -3.95 -2.96 -24.48
C GLU A 22 -4.61 -4.02 -23.58
N MET A 23 -4.16 -4.14 -22.31
CA MET A 23 -4.78 -5.02 -21.33
C MET A 23 -6.18 -4.53 -20.91
N GLY A 24 -6.51 -3.26 -21.20
CA GLY A 24 -7.82 -2.67 -20.93
C GLY A 24 -7.94 -1.93 -19.60
N PHE A 25 -6.83 -1.54 -18.98
CA PHE A 25 -6.84 -0.81 -17.70
C PHE A 25 -7.79 0.38 -17.73
N LYS A 26 -8.59 0.52 -16.67
CA LYS A 26 -9.42 1.68 -16.41
C LYS A 26 -8.76 2.61 -15.39
N VAL A 27 -8.01 2.04 -14.47
CA VAL A 27 -7.27 2.75 -13.42
C VAL A 27 -5.84 2.25 -13.40
N PHE A 28 -4.89 3.17 -13.23
CA PHE A 28 -3.50 2.86 -12.97
C PHE A 28 -3.06 3.51 -11.65
N ARG A 29 -2.77 2.67 -10.65
CA ARG A 29 -2.22 3.15 -9.39
C ARG A 29 -0.71 3.30 -9.48
N MET A 30 -0.22 4.49 -9.08
CA MET A 30 1.21 4.80 -9.04
C MET A 30 1.51 5.80 -7.91
N SER A 31 2.78 6.00 -7.58
CA SER A 31 3.20 7.03 -6.64
C SER A 31 3.98 8.16 -7.32
N ILE A 32 3.97 9.32 -6.68
CA ILE A 32 4.89 10.42 -7.01
C ILE A 32 6.03 10.37 -5.98
N ALA A 33 7.28 10.22 -6.45
CA ALA A 33 8.43 10.26 -5.56
C ALA A 33 8.65 11.68 -5.02
N TRP A 34 8.47 11.85 -3.70
CA TRP A 34 8.65 13.13 -3.03
C TRP A 34 10.02 13.76 -3.33
N SER A 35 11.08 12.94 -3.25
CA SER A 35 12.45 13.38 -3.55
C SER A 35 12.69 13.77 -5.01
N ARG A 36 11.80 13.42 -5.94
CA ARG A 36 11.87 13.90 -7.33
C ARG A 36 11.35 15.34 -7.46
N ILE A 37 10.42 15.72 -6.60
CA ILE A 37 9.81 17.06 -6.58
C ILE A 37 10.58 18.01 -5.65
N TYR A 38 10.96 17.50 -4.47
CA TYR A 38 11.76 18.18 -3.46
C TYR A 38 12.89 17.25 -3.02
N PRO A 39 14.09 17.31 -3.65
CA PRO A 39 15.17 16.35 -3.44
C PRO A 39 15.60 16.17 -1.97
N THR A 40 15.63 17.23 -1.20
CA THR A 40 15.91 17.19 0.24
C THR A 40 14.64 17.28 1.10
N GLY A 41 13.50 17.58 0.51
CA GLY A 41 12.23 17.85 1.19
C GLY A 41 12.13 19.27 1.77
N MET A 42 13.22 20.06 1.75
CA MET A 42 13.30 21.35 2.42
C MET A 42 13.40 22.55 1.45
N GLU A 43 13.52 22.31 0.16
CA GLU A 43 13.62 23.37 -0.83
C GLU A 43 12.40 24.32 -0.79
N GLU A 44 12.61 25.59 -1.11
CA GLU A 44 11.54 26.57 -1.23
C GLU A 44 10.76 26.42 -2.55
N THR A 45 11.42 25.96 -3.59
CA THR A 45 10.84 25.77 -4.94
C THR A 45 10.98 24.33 -5.40
N PRO A 46 9.95 23.78 -6.07
CA PRO A 46 9.97 22.40 -6.55
C PRO A 46 10.93 22.24 -7.75
N ASN A 47 11.40 21.01 -7.95
CA ASN A 47 12.14 20.62 -9.14
C ASN A 47 11.17 20.51 -10.34
N GLU A 48 11.26 21.47 -11.25
CA GLU A 48 10.39 21.53 -12.44
C GLU A 48 10.60 20.34 -13.40
N GLU A 49 11.79 19.76 -13.46
CA GLU A 49 12.03 18.54 -14.26
C GLU A 49 11.28 17.34 -13.68
N GLY A 50 11.25 17.25 -12.34
CA GLY A 50 10.47 16.25 -11.64
C GLY A 50 8.98 16.39 -11.92
N LEU A 51 8.44 17.61 -11.89
CA LEU A 51 7.04 17.88 -12.22
C LEU A 51 6.73 17.51 -13.67
N ARG A 52 7.56 17.94 -14.63
CA ARG A 52 7.39 17.60 -16.07
C ARG A 52 7.45 16.10 -16.35
N PHE A 53 8.19 15.35 -15.55
CA PHE A 53 8.19 13.90 -15.66
C PHE A 53 6.81 13.30 -15.46
N TYR A 54 6.10 13.70 -14.39
CA TYR A 54 4.75 13.19 -14.09
C TYR A 54 3.69 13.79 -15.02
N ASP A 55 3.87 15.04 -15.52
CA ASP A 55 3.01 15.55 -16.59
C ASP A 55 2.95 14.59 -17.77
N LYS A 56 4.11 14.11 -18.23
CA LYS A 56 4.20 13.17 -19.37
C LYS A 56 3.53 11.83 -19.07
N VAL A 57 3.62 11.34 -17.82
CA VAL A 57 2.99 10.09 -17.39
C VAL A 57 1.48 10.25 -17.42
N PHE A 58 0.95 11.31 -16.81
CA PHE A 58 -0.50 11.54 -16.75
C PHE A 58 -1.09 11.87 -18.12
N ASP A 59 -0.36 12.58 -18.99
CA ASP A 59 -0.79 12.83 -20.36
C ASP A 59 -0.87 11.53 -21.18
N GLU A 60 0.06 10.58 -20.96
CA GLU A 60 0.00 9.27 -21.59
C GLU A 60 -1.18 8.43 -21.05
N CYS A 61 -1.45 8.46 -19.75
CA CYS A 61 -2.64 7.83 -19.17
C CYS A 61 -3.93 8.41 -19.75
N LYS A 62 -4.02 9.75 -19.85
CA LYS A 62 -5.18 10.45 -20.43
C LYS A 62 -5.42 10.08 -21.90
N LYS A 63 -4.36 9.94 -22.69
CA LYS A 63 -4.44 9.52 -24.09
C LYS A 63 -5.17 8.17 -24.25
N TYR A 64 -4.99 7.27 -23.31
CA TYR A 64 -5.62 5.95 -23.30
C TYR A 64 -6.87 5.86 -22.41
N GLN A 65 -7.33 6.98 -21.85
CA GLN A 65 -8.48 7.02 -20.94
C GLN A 65 -8.29 6.14 -19.68
N ILE A 66 -7.05 6.07 -19.19
CA ILE A 66 -6.70 5.40 -17.94
C ILE A 66 -6.69 6.46 -16.84
N GLU A 67 -7.52 6.28 -15.80
CA GLU A 67 -7.59 7.18 -14.64
C GLU A 67 -6.39 6.95 -13.72
N PRO A 68 -5.58 7.99 -13.41
CA PRO A 68 -4.54 7.84 -12.40
C PRO A 68 -5.12 7.78 -10.99
N LEU A 69 -4.68 6.80 -10.19
CA LEU A 69 -4.84 6.76 -8.74
C LEU A 69 -3.46 7.00 -8.11
N VAL A 70 -3.26 8.15 -7.50
CA VAL A 70 -1.92 8.59 -7.09
C VAL A 70 -1.73 8.42 -5.59
N THR A 71 -0.76 7.61 -5.20
CA THR A 71 -0.24 7.56 -3.83
C THR A 71 0.80 8.67 -3.68
N ILE A 72 0.53 9.62 -2.77
CA ILE A 72 1.36 10.82 -2.56
C ILE A 72 2.73 10.43 -1.99
N SER A 73 2.77 9.52 -0.99
CA SER A 73 4.00 9.00 -0.41
C SER A 73 3.91 7.48 -0.28
N HIS A 74 4.80 6.78 -0.99
CA HIS A 74 4.86 5.31 -0.96
C HIS A 74 6.18 4.88 -0.29
N TYR A 75 6.26 5.05 1.03
CA TYR A 75 7.44 4.83 1.89
C TYR A 75 8.63 5.75 1.62
N GLU A 76 8.64 6.46 0.52
CA GLU A 76 9.73 7.33 0.09
C GLU A 76 9.65 8.67 0.80
N MET A 77 10.56 8.90 1.73
CA MET A 77 10.81 10.19 2.35
C MET A 77 12.17 10.70 1.88
N PRO A 78 12.33 12.00 1.56
CA PRO A 78 13.66 12.56 1.29
C PRO A 78 14.62 12.30 2.45
N TYR A 79 15.76 11.65 2.16
CA TYR A 79 16.69 11.20 3.20
C TYR A 79 17.24 12.35 4.08
N ALA A 80 17.38 13.55 3.53
CA ALA A 80 17.77 14.72 4.29
C ALA A 80 16.81 15.07 5.44
N LEU A 81 15.50 14.76 5.31
CA LEU A 81 14.54 14.90 6.41
C LEU A 81 14.79 13.83 7.50
N VAL A 82 15.19 12.63 7.09
CA VAL A 82 15.59 11.58 8.04
C VAL A 82 16.85 11.99 8.81
N GLU A 83 17.88 12.47 8.11
CA GLU A 83 19.12 12.92 8.74
C GLU A 83 18.90 14.09 9.72
N LYS A 84 18.14 15.09 9.29
CA LYS A 84 17.94 16.31 10.09
C LYS A 84 16.94 16.12 11.23
N TYR A 85 15.85 15.44 10.97
CA TYR A 85 14.68 15.41 11.84
C TYR A 85 14.35 14.03 12.42
N ASN A 86 15.10 12.98 12.05
CA ASN A 86 14.75 11.58 12.32
C ASN A 86 13.36 11.23 11.77
N GLY A 87 13.11 11.66 10.54
CA GLY A 87 11.85 11.42 9.85
C GLY A 87 10.65 12.05 10.56
N TRP A 88 9.58 11.30 10.65
CA TRP A 88 8.32 11.75 11.23
C TRP A 88 8.33 11.95 12.75
N GLU A 89 9.45 11.63 13.45
CA GLU A 89 9.59 12.01 14.87
C GLU A 89 9.43 13.52 15.07
N SER A 90 9.93 14.33 14.13
CA SER A 90 9.75 15.77 14.16
C SER A 90 8.45 16.22 13.50
N ARG A 91 7.73 17.08 14.22
CA ARG A 91 6.52 17.74 13.72
C ARG A 91 6.77 18.63 12.49
N GLU A 92 8.00 19.13 12.29
CA GLU A 92 8.40 19.92 11.14
C GLU A 92 8.14 19.21 9.80
N CYS A 93 8.19 17.87 9.80
CA CYS A 93 7.93 17.07 8.60
C CYS A 93 6.49 17.23 8.08
N ILE A 94 5.52 17.59 8.96
CA ILE A 94 4.15 17.90 8.54
C ILE A 94 4.13 19.06 7.54
N GLY A 95 4.79 20.17 7.89
CA GLY A 95 4.86 21.35 7.02
C GLY A 95 5.52 21.07 5.66
N HIS A 96 6.60 20.28 5.66
CA HIS A 96 7.30 19.88 4.43
C HIS A 96 6.41 18.99 3.54
N TYR A 97 5.69 18.04 4.12
CA TYR A 97 4.77 17.17 3.38
C TYR A 97 3.57 17.93 2.83
N VAL A 98 2.95 18.80 3.61
CA VAL A 98 1.80 19.59 3.16
C VAL A 98 2.19 20.55 2.02
N ARG A 99 3.39 21.15 2.07
CA ARG A 99 3.92 21.93 0.94
C ARG A 99 4.07 21.08 -0.32
N TYR A 100 4.62 19.88 -0.19
CA TYR A 100 4.72 18.93 -1.31
C TYR A 100 3.34 18.57 -1.86
N CYS A 101 2.35 18.27 -1.00
CA CYS A 101 0.98 17.99 -1.42
C CYS A 101 0.38 19.17 -2.21
N LYS A 102 0.49 20.39 -1.69
CA LYS A 102 0.00 21.60 -2.38
C LYS A 102 0.58 21.72 -3.78
N THR A 103 1.88 21.55 -3.91
CA THR A 103 2.57 21.62 -5.21
C THR A 103 2.04 20.63 -6.24
N ILE A 104 1.88 19.36 -5.84
CA ILE A 104 1.40 18.34 -6.79
C ILE A 104 -0.11 18.45 -7.06
N PHE A 105 -0.89 18.92 -6.09
CA PHE A 105 -2.33 19.18 -6.27
C PHE A 105 -2.53 20.33 -7.26
N ASP A 106 -1.85 21.46 -7.07
CA ASP A 106 -1.89 22.60 -7.99
C ASP A 106 -1.49 22.20 -9.41
N ARG A 107 -0.41 21.41 -9.54
CA ARG A 107 0.13 21.01 -10.85
C ARG A 107 -0.77 20.05 -11.59
N TYR A 108 -1.38 19.09 -10.89
CA TYR A 108 -2.07 17.96 -11.53
C TYR A 108 -3.60 17.97 -11.34
N GLN A 109 -4.21 19.08 -10.89
CA GLN A 109 -5.65 19.20 -10.61
C GLN A 109 -6.56 18.81 -11.78
N ASP A 110 -6.11 18.99 -13.02
CA ASP A 110 -6.86 18.64 -14.23
C ASP A 110 -6.51 17.26 -14.79
N LYS A 111 -5.59 16.53 -14.15
CA LYS A 111 -5.05 15.24 -14.61
C LYS A 111 -5.31 14.10 -13.63
N VAL A 112 -5.43 14.38 -12.36
CA VAL A 112 -5.57 13.39 -11.29
C VAL A 112 -6.75 13.75 -10.41
N LYS A 113 -7.65 12.81 -10.21
CA LYS A 113 -8.84 12.97 -9.36
C LYS A 113 -8.71 12.20 -8.04
N TYR A 114 -8.08 11.04 -8.06
CA TYR A 114 -8.00 10.14 -6.93
C TYR A 114 -6.62 10.12 -6.30
N TRP A 115 -6.57 10.38 -4.99
CA TRP A 115 -5.33 10.53 -4.24
C TRP A 115 -5.35 9.68 -2.96
N LEU A 116 -4.23 9.01 -2.67
CA LEU A 116 -3.99 8.30 -1.42
C LEU A 116 -2.85 9.01 -0.68
N THR A 117 -3.04 9.33 0.59
CA THR A 117 -2.06 10.13 1.33
C THR A 117 -0.75 9.41 1.56
N PHE A 118 -0.80 8.23 2.16
CA PHE A 118 0.37 7.38 2.44
C PHE A 118 0.07 5.94 2.07
N ASN A 119 1.08 5.24 1.57
CA ASN A 119 0.99 3.80 1.40
C ASN A 119 1.08 3.09 2.75
N GLU A 120 0.15 2.17 3.01
CA GLU A 120 0.16 1.29 4.20
C GLU A 120 0.57 2.03 5.48
N ILE A 121 -0.10 3.15 5.76
CA ILE A 121 0.22 4.02 6.90
C ILE A 121 0.25 3.25 8.23
N ASN A 122 -0.55 2.19 8.33
CA ASN A 122 -0.61 1.32 9.50
C ASN A 122 0.65 0.45 9.69
N ALA A 123 1.58 0.40 8.75
CA ALA A 123 2.92 -0.14 8.99
C ALA A 123 3.59 0.55 10.18
N GLY A 124 3.27 1.83 10.43
CA GLY A 124 3.73 2.59 11.58
C GLY A 124 3.30 2.03 12.94
N THR A 125 2.30 1.14 13.00
CA THR A 125 1.93 0.43 14.25
C THR A 125 2.88 -0.73 14.58
N LEU A 126 3.72 -1.14 13.63
CA LEU A 126 4.68 -2.23 13.75
C LEU A 126 6.11 -1.70 13.93
N PRO A 127 7.01 -2.42 14.62
CA PRO A 127 8.41 -2.01 14.79
C PRO A 127 9.11 -1.70 13.47
N LEU A 128 8.91 -2.53 12.44
CA LEU A 128 9.48 -2.33 11.11
C LEU A 128 9.06 -1.01 10.44
N GLY A 129 7.91 -0.48 10.81
CA GLY A 129 7.41 0.80 10.33
C GLY A 129 8.31 1.99 10.69
N SER A 130 9.11 1.87 11.75
CA SER A 130 10.12 2.88 12.10
C SER A 130 11.06 3.17 10.93
N VAL A 131 11.51 2.13 10.23
CA VAL A 131 12.39 2.26 9.05
C VAL A 131 11.59 2.41 7.77
N LEU A 132 10.56 1.58 7.60
CA LEU A 132 9.86 1.45 6.32
C LEU A 132 9.05 2.72 5.97
N SER A 133 8.26 3.22 6.92
CA SER A 133 7.31 4.32 6.65
C SER A 133 7.60 5.62 7.40
N LEU A 134 8.22 5.54 8.58
CA LEU A 134 8.36 6.71 9.46
C LEU A 134 9.74 7.36 9.40
N GLY A 135 10.75 6.69 8.89
CA GLY A 135 12.12 7.22 8.81
C GLY A 135 12.75 7.52 10.19
N THR A 136 12.27 6.85 11.26
CA THR A 136 12.79 6.99 12.63
C THR A 136 13.95 6.01 12.87
N ILE A 137 15.11 6.29 12.26
CA ILE A 137 16.24 5.37 12.18
C ILE A 137 17.48 5.81 12.97
N ARG A 138 17.37 6.83 13.82
CA ARG A 138 18.51 7.37 14.57
C ARG A 138 19.32 6.28 15.26
N GLY A 139 20.58 6.16 14.85
CA GLY A 139 21.50 5.18 15.42
C GLY A 139 21.24 3.73 14.99
N TYR A 140 20.42 3.50 13.97
CA TYR A 140 20.14 2.18 13.42
C TYR A 140 20.63 2.06 11.96
N SER A 141 21.36 1.00 11.66
CA SER A 141 21.85 0.66 10.32
C SER A 141 21.70 -0.83 9.96
N GLY A 142 20.92 -1.56 10.74
CA GLY A 142 20.66 -2.99 10.54
C GLY A 142 19.54 -3.31 9.56
N PRO A 143 19.20 -4.59 9.39
CA PRO A 143 18.08 -5.03 8.55
C PRO A 143 16.73 -4.50 9.06
N VAL A 144 15.83 -4.17 8.15
CA VAL A 144 14.47 -3.67 8.49
C VAL A 144 13.68 -4.63 9.39
N THR A 145 13.98 -5.92 9.33
CA THR A 145 13.34 -6.98 10.13
C THR A 145 13.85 -7.09 11.58
N GLU A 146 14.95 -6.40 11.90
CA GLU A 146 15.62 -6.46 13.21
C GLU A 146 15.61 -5.12 13.95
N VAL A 147 14.72 -4.21 13.56
CA VAL A 147 14.61 -2.87 14.13
C VAL A 147 14.29 -2.93 15.63
N TRP A 148 15.03 -2.17 16.41
CA TRP A 148 14.69 -1.94 17.81
C TRP A 148 13.39 -1.17 17.93
N ASP A 149 12.39 -1.75 18.60
CA ASP A 149 11.15 -1.05 18.85
C ASP A 149 11.35 0.05 19.90
N ARG A 150 11.04 1.29 19.49
CA ARG A 150 10.94 2.46 20.35
C ARG A 150 9.50 2.98 20.28
N PRO A 151 8.57 2.35 20.99
CA PRO A 151 7.15 2.57 20.77
C PRO A 151 6.72 4.02 20.99
N ASN A 152 7.33 4.77 21.93
CA ASN A 152 7.02 6.19 22.12
C ASN A 152 7.40 7.04 20.90
N GLU A 153 8.62 6.86 20.36
CA GLU A 153 9.08 7.59 19.17
C GLU A 153 8.23 7.19 17.95
N ARG A 154 8.00 5.89 17.78
CA ARG A 154 7.24 5.34 16.65
C ARG A 154 5.80 5.81 16.61
N PHE A 155 5.06 5.76 17.71
CA PHE A 155 3.69 6.23 17.77
C PHE A 155 3.58 7.75 17.73
N GLN A 156 4.57 8.50 18.26
CA GLN A 156 4.65 9.94 18.06
C GLN A 156 4.86 10.29 16.58
N ALA A 157 5.76 9.60 15.91
CA ALA A 157 6.00 9.77 14.48
C ALA A 157 4.74 9.41 13.65
N LEU A 158 4.07 8.33 13.99
CA LEU A 158 2.81 7.94 13.35
C LEU A 158 1.72 8.99 13.58
N HIS A 159 1.64 9.58 14.77
CA HIS A 159 0.73 10.71 15.05
C HIS A 159 0.98 11.89 14.11
N HIS A 160 2.25 12.28 13.92
CA HIS A 160 2.60 13.37 12.99
C HIS A 160 2.27 13.02 11.53
N GLN A 161 2.46 11.76 11.12
CA GLN A 161 2.09 11.29 9.79
C GLN A 161 0.57 11.31 9.57
N LEU A 162 -0.22 10.93 10.58
CA LEU A 162 -1.69 11.02 10.55
C LEU A 162 -2.17 12.48 10.48
N LEU A 163 -1.53 13.40 11.20
CA LEU A 163 -1.81 14.85 11.11
C LEU A 163 -1.46 15.39 9.71
N ALA A 164 -0.33 14.95 9.13
CA ALA A 164 0.05 15.35 7.79
C ALA A 164 -0.96 14.85 6.74
N SER A 165 -1.44 13.62 6.89
CA SER A 165 -2.54 13.06 6.09
C SER A 165 -3.79 13.92 6.21
N ALA A 166 -4.24 14.22 7.41
CA ALA A 166 -5.44 15.01 7.66
C ALA A 166 -5.35 16.43 7.10
N GLN A 167 -4.20 17.12 7.26
CA GLN A 167 -3.99 18.45 6.69
C GLN A 167 -3.99 18.44 5.15
N ALA A 168 -3.41 17.41 4.52
CA ALA A 168 -3.45 17.27 3.07
C ALA A 168 -4.88 17.02 2.56
N VAL A 169 -5.66 16.18 3.25
CA VAL A 169 -7.06 15.90 2.93
C VAL A 169 -7.92 17.16 3.09
N LYS A 170 -7.82 17.85 4.21
CA LYS A 170 -8.53 19.11 4.46
C LYS A 170 -8.23 20.12 3.36
N TYR A 171 -6.94 20.35 3.07
CA TYR A 171 -6.54 21.28 2.00
C TYR A 171 -7.10 20.88 0.63
N ALA A 172 -7.10 19.58 0.31
CA ALA A 172 -7.67 19.08 -0.93
C ALA A 172 -9.18 19.37 -1.03
N HIS A 173 -9.94 19.07 0.02
CA HIS A 173 -11.40 19.33 0.06
C HIS A 173 -11.76 20.81 -0.05
N GLU A 174 -10.98 21.68 0.59
CA GLU A 174 -11.21 23.14 0.56
C GLU A 174 -10.92 23.77 -0.81
N ASN A 175 -9.94 23.24 -1.55
CA ASN A 175 -9.44 23.89 -2.77
C ASN A 175 -9.76 23.14 -4.07
N TYR A 176 -10.02 21.82 -4.01
CA TYR A 176 -10.23 20.97 -5.19
C TYR A 176 -11.47 20.08 -5.04
N PRO A 177 -12.69 20.60 -5.31
CA PRO A 177 -13.94 19.88 -5.05
C PRO A 177 -14.13 18.59 -5.87
N LYS A 178 -13.33 18.41 -6.92
CA LYS A 178 -13.34 17.19 -7.73
C LYS A 178 -12.46 16.09 -7.18
N PHE A 179 -11.55 16.41 -6.24
CA PHE A 179 -10.66 15.41 -5.67
C PHE A 179 -11.44 14.42 -4.81
N ARG A 180 -10.91 13.22 -4.78
CA ARG A 180 -11.34 12.15 -3.88
C ARG A 180 -10.10 11.66 -3.15
N MET A 181 -10.11 11.82 -1.86
CA MET A 181 -9.00 11.48 -0.97
C MET A 181 -9.27 10.15 -0.29
N GLY A 182 -8.33 9.22 -0.38
CA GLY A 182 -8.42 7.93 0.27
C GLY A 182 -7.30 7.72 1.29
N ASP A 183 -7.55 6.84 2.24
CA ASP A 183 -6.50 6.20 3.03
C ASP A 183 -5.91 5.03 2.25
N MET A 184 -4.82 4.47 2.76
CA MET A 184 -4.30 3.19 2.26
C MET A 184 -3.67 2.42 3.41
N ASN A 185 -4.26 1.27 3.72
CA ASN A 185 -3.87 0.41 4.82
C ASN A 185 -3.52 -0.99 4.33
N LEU A 186 -2.50 -1.60 4.92
CA LEU A 186 -2.28 -3.03 4.82
C LEU A 186 -3.35 -3.74 5.63
N PHE A 187 -4.16 -4.57 5.00
CA PHE A 187 -5.14 -5.38 5.70
C PHE A 187 -4.67 -6.83 5.81
N CYS A 188 -4.43 -7.28 7.03
CA CYS A 188 -4.12 -8.67 7.33
C CYS A 188 -5.27 -9.29 8.11
N THR A 189 -6.04 -10.18 7.47
CA THR A 189 -7.08 -10.94 8.18
C THR A 189 -6.44 -11.83 9.24
N MET A 190 -6.92 -11.73 10.46
CA MET A 190 -6.43 -12.53 11.58
C MET A 190 -7.54 -13.40 12.14
N TYR A 191 -7.26 -14.68 12.31
CA TYR A 191 -8.18 -15.66 12.88
C TYR A 191 -7.69 -16.11 14.26
N PRO A 192 -8.57 -16.33 15.23
CA PRO A 192 -8.18 -17.10 16.41
C PRO A 192 -7.79 -18.52 15.96
N LEU A 193 -6.64 -19.01 16.41
CA LEU A 193 -6.19 -20.37 16.06
C LEU A 193 -7.16 -21.42 16.58
N THR A 194 -7.76 -21.16 17.74
CA THR A 194 -8.76 -22.00 18.36
C THR A 194 -9.99 -21.20 18.79
N CYS A 195 -11.05 -21.87 19.13
CA CYS A 195 -12.24 -21.24 19.73
C CYS A 195 -12.06 -20.89 21.23
N ASN A 196 -10.85 -21.01 21.79
CA ASN A 196 -10.57 -20.55 23.14
C ASN A 196 -10.86 -19.04 23.24
N PRO A 197 -11.68 -18.57 24.22
CA PRO A 197 -11.96 -17.14 24.39
C PRO A 197 -10.72 -16.26 24.51
N ASP A 198 -9.62 -16.77 25.08
CA ASP A 198 -8.36 -16.02 25.16
C ASP A 198 -7.74 -15.78 23.77
N ASP A 199 -7.77 -16.79 22.88
CA ASP A 199 -7.33 -16.62 21.49
C ASP A 199 -8.22 -15.63 20.73
N VAL A 200 -9.54 -15.66 20.96
CA VAL A 200 -10.49 -14.73 20.34
C VAL A 200 -10.22 -13.29 20.77
N ILE A 201 -10.01 -13.04 22.06
CA ILE A 201 -9.70 -11.71 22.60
C ILE A 201 -8.32 -11.21 22.12
N ALA A 202 -7.33 -12.10 22.08
CA ALA A 202 -6.01 -11.76 21.55
C ALA A 202 -6.10 -11.36 20.08
N THR A 203 -6.85 -12.12 19.26
CA THR A 203 -7.10 -11.81 17.86
C THR A 203 -7.77 -10.45 17.67
N GLN A 204 -8.79 -10.14 18.48
CA GLN A 204 -9.47 -8.85 18.43
C GLN A 204 -8.49 -7.69 18.70
N LYS A 205 -7.61 -7.81 19.69
CA LYS A 205 -6.61 -6.79 20.04
C LYS A 205 -5.61 -6.59 18.90
N GLU A 206 -5.12 -7.67 18.28
CA GLU A 206 -4.22 -7.58 17.12
C GLU A 206 -4.91 -6.91 15.93
N MET A 207 -6.15 -7.30 15.63
CA MET A 207 -6.96 -6.67 14.57
C MET A 207 -7.17 -5.17 14.84
N GLN A 208 -7.40 -4.79 16.10
CA GLN A 208 -7.61 -3.39 16.47
C GLN A 208 -6.39 -2.53 16.14
N MET A 209 -5.19 -2.98 16.49
CA MET A 209 -3.98 -2.19 16.28
C MET A 209 -3.48 -2.28 14.84
N MET A 210 -3.54 -3.47 14.23
CA MET A 210 -3.01 -3.69 12.89
C MET A 210 -3.92 -3.09 11.80
N ASN A 211 -5.23 -3.37 11.86
CA ASN A 211 -6.14 -3.04 10.77
C ASN A 211 -6.98 -1.80 11.03
N TRP A 212 -7.33 -1.51 12.30
CA TRP A 212 -8.32 -0.48 12.60
C TRP A 212 -7.78 0.82 13.14
N PHE A 213 -6.63 0.81 13.81
CA PHE A 213 -6.12 2.00 14.51
C PHE A 213 -5.96 3.21 13.58
N CYS A 214 -5.22 3.07 12.49
CA CYS A 214 -5.00 4.16 11.54
C CYS A 214 -6.27 4.48 10.76
N SER A 215 -7.01 3.47 10.32
CA SER A 215 -8.27 3.65 9.58
C SER A 215 -9.33 4.38 10.41
N ASP A 216 -9.48 4.05 11.70
CA ASP A 216 -10.40 4.78 12.60
C ASP A 216 -10.06 6.27 12.66
N ILE A 217 -8.76 6.60 12.73
CA ILE A 217 -8.32 8.00 12.80
C ILE A 217 -8.54 8.70 11.44
N GLN A 218 -8.18 8.07 10.32
CA GLN A 218 -8.30 8.70 9.01
C GLN A 218 -9.74 8.83 8.51
N ILE A 219 -10.66 7.95 8.95
CA ILE A 219 -12.05 7.95 8.50
C ILE A 219 -12.96 8.65 9.49
N ARG A 220 -12.75 8.49 10.80
CA ARG A 220 -13.60 9.08 11.85
C ARG A 220 -13.04 10.36 12.44
N GLY A 221 -11.77 10.68 12.17
CA GLY A 221 -11.08 11.86 12.69
C GLY A 221 -10.81 11.83 14.20
N ILE A 222 -10.87 10.66 14.82
CA ILE A 222 -10.68 10.51 16.28
C ILE A 222 -9.87 9.25 16.60
N TYR A 223 -9.10 9.32 17.70
CA TYR A 223 -8.45 8.15 18.25
C TYR A 223 -9.49 7.14 18.75
N PRO A 224 -9.34 5.84 18.44
CA PRO A 224 -10.30 4.84 18.89
C PRO A 224 -10.18 4.57 20.41
N TYR A 225 -11.29 4.21 21.04
CA TYR A 225 -11.39 4.00 22.50
C TYR A 225 -10.40 2.96 23.05
N TYR A 226 -9.98 1.99 22.26
CA TYR A 226 -9.06 0.95 22.70
C TYR A 226 -7.59 1.42 22.71
N ALA A 227 -7.29 2.55 22.08
CA ALA A 227 -5.93 3.09 21.99
C ALA A 227 -5.39 3.50 23.37
N ASP A 228 -6.22 4.12 24.21
CA ASP A 228 -5.81 4.59 25.54
C ASP A 228 -5.29 3.43 26.39
N ARG A 229 -6.03 2.31 26.44
CA ARG A 229 -5.62 1.12 27.18
C ARG A 229 -4.34 0.49 26.59
N TYR A 230 -4.24 0.40 25.25
CA TYR A 230 -3.05 -0.12 24.60
C TYR A 230 -1.82 0.74 24.93
N PHE A 231 -1.96 2.05 24.90
CA PHE A 231 -0.88 2.97 25.21
C PHE A 231 -0.47 2.89 26.69
N GLU A 232 -1.42 2.79 27.59
CA GLU A 232 -1.13 2.60 29.01
C GLU A 232 -0.38 1.28 29.27
N GLU A 233 -0.86 0.15 28.72
CA GLU A 233 -0.23 -1.17 28.85
C GLU A 233 1.20 -1.20 28.29
N LYS A 234 1.50 -0.39 27.26
CA LYS A 234 2.82 -0.31 26.61
C LYS A 234 3.69 0.87 27.08
N GLY A 235 3.20 1.70 27.97
CA GLY A 235 3.89 2.89 28.45
C GLY A 235 4.09 3.96 27.38
N ILE A 236 3.20 4.02 26.38
CA ILE A 236 3.27 4.96 25.26
C ILE A 236 2.59 6.27 25.65
N ARG A 237 3.25 7.39 25.35
CA ARG A 237 2.70 8.73 25.54
C ARG A 237 2.84 9.52 24.26
N ILE A 238 1.72 9.92 23.68
CA ILE A 238 1.67 10.79 22.51
C ILE A 238 1.49 12.24 22.98
N ILE A 239 2.39 13.10 22.55
CA ILE A 239 2.29 14.54 22.77
C ILE A 239 1.42 15.12 21.65
N MET A 240 0.28 15.67 22.03
CA MET A 240 -0.64 16.34 21.12
C MET A 240 -0.64 17.84 21.40
N GLU A 241 -0.69 18.66 20.37
CA GLU A 241 -0.95 20.08 20.46
C GLU A 241 -2.45 20.37 20.52
N GLU A 242 -2.82 21.59 20.93
CA GLU A 242 -4.22 21.98 21.17
C GLU A 242 -5.15 21.72 19.98
N ASN A 243 -4.68 21.96 18.74
CA ASN A 243 -5.48 21.84 17.53
C ASN A 243 -5.42 20.46 16.85
N ASP A 244 -4.64 19.50 17.35
CA ASP A 244 -4.42 18.22 16.68
C ASP A 244 -5.71 17.42 16.50
N LYS A 245 -6.58 17.43 17.50
CA LYS A 245 -7.87 16.74 17.43
C LYS A 245 -8.81 17.35 16.40
N GLU A 246 -8.77 18.67 16.24
CA GLU A 246 -9.57 19.38 15.24
C GLU A 246 -9.05 19.08 13.83
N ILE A 247 -7.74 19.15 13.61
CA ILE A 247 -7.10 18.79 12.35
C ILE A 247 -7.51 17.39 11.89
N LEU A 248 -7.46 16.40 12.79
CA LEU A 248 -7.86 15.04 12.47
C LEU A 248 -9.34 14.95 12.07
N ARG A 249 -10.24 15.66 12.76
CA ARG A 249 -11.69 15.65 12.46
C ARG A 249 -12.03 16.27 11.11
N GLU A 250 -11.32 17.33 10.74
CA GLU A 250 -11.56 18.06 9.48
C GLU A 250 -10.91 17.41 8.27
N GLY A 251 -9.92 16.53 8.49
CA GLY A 251 -9.15 15.87 7.45
C GLY A 251 -9.50 14.40 7.23
N THR A 252 -10.78 14.04 7.26
CA THR A 252 -11.24 12.67 7.03
C THR A 252 -11.35 12.32 5.54
N VAL A 253 -11.05 11.07 5.20
CA VAL A 253 -11.00 10.59 3.81
C VAL A 253 -12.37 10.22 3.24
N ASP A 254 -12.49 10.20 1.89
CA ASP A 254 -13.74 9.93 1.17
C ASP A 254 -13.98 8.43 0.92
N PHE A 255 -12.93 7.62 0.83
CA PHE A 255 -13.01 6.20 0.54
C PHE A 255 -11.86 5.43 1.19
N TYR A 256 -12.10 4.15 1.44
CA TYR A 256 -11.12 3.24 2.03
C TYR A 256 -10.33 2.49 0.95
N THR A 257 -9.02 2.36 1.11
CA THR A 257 -8.24 1.45 0.28
C THR A 257 -7.35 0.52 1.09
N CYS A 258 -7.13 -0.67 0.55
CA CYS A 258 -6.24 -1.64 1.19
C CYS A 258 -5.37 -2.42 0.21
N SER A 259 -4.23 -2.86 0.73
CA SER A 259 -3.51 -4.02 0.24
C SER A 259 -4.00 -5.28 0.97
N TYR A 260 -4.10 -6.38 0.24
CA TYR A 260 -4.45 -7.68 0.80
C TYR A 260 -3.59 -8.78 0.16
N TYR A 261 -2.76 -9.43 0.95
CA TYR A 261 -1.87 -10.47 0.46
C TYR A 261 -2.01 -11.79 1.18
N MET A 262 -2.35 -11.77 2.46
CA MET A 262 -2.33 -12.94 3.33
C MET A 262 -3.23 -12.78 4.54
N SER A 263 -3.43 -13.88 5.24
CA SER A 263 -4.02 -13.95 6.58
C SER A 263 -3.11 -14.68 7.54
N ASN A 264 -3.34 -14.52 8.85
CA ASN A 264 -2.60 -15.17 9.90
C ASN A 264 -3.55 -15.70 10.98
N CYS A 265 -3.07 -16.62 11.82
CA CYS A 265 -3.73 -16.98 13.07
C CYS A 265 -3.03 -16.33 14.28
N VAL A 266 -3.80 -16.17 15.35
CA VAL A 266 -3.35 -15.68 16.66
C VAL A 266 -3.67 -16.73 17.71
N SER A 267 -2.72 -17.03 18.59
CA SER A 267 -2.93 -17.91 19.75
C SER A 267 -2.19 -17.38 20.96
N THR A 268 -2.78 -17.61 22.12
CA THR A 268 -2.19 -17.32 23.44
C THR A 268 -1.36 -18.49 23.97
N ASP A 269 -1.44 -19.69 23.34
CA ASP A 269 -0.62 -20.83 23.72
C ASP A 269 0.82 -20.66 23.18
N PRO A 270 1.84 -20.57 24.06
CA PRO A 270 3.22 -20.38 23.66
C PRO A 270 3.81 -21.57 22.87
N LYS A 271 3.12 -22.71 22.81
CA LYS A 271 3.54 -23.85 21.98
C LYS A 271 3.41 -23.59 20.50
N HIS A 272 2.56 -22.65 20.10
CA HIS A 272 2.41 -22.26 18.70
C HIS A 272 3.49 -21.27 18.31
N ALA A 273 4.51 -21.76 17.60
CA ALA A 273 5.57 -20.92 17.08
C ALA A 273 5.04 -20.00 15.96
N LYS A 274 5.43 -18.72 16.01
CA LYS A 274 5.22 -17.83 14.89
C LYS A 274 6.07 -18.28 13.70
N VAL A 275 5.44 -18.55 12.57
CA VAL A 275 6.14 -18.80 11.32
C VAL A 275 6.54 -17.45 10.72
N SER A 276 7.81 -17.29 10.39
CA SER A 276 8.26 -16.09 9.68
C SER A 276 7.75 -16.16 8.23
N GLY A 277 6.74 -15.37 7.92
CA GLY A 277 6.33 -15.10 6.55
C GLY A 277 6.84 -13.73 6.16
N ASN A 278 7.98 -13.65 5.52
CA ASN A 278 8.55 -12.42 4.95
C ASN A 278 8.56 -11.22 5.96
N LEU A 279 7.79 -10.14 5.75
CA LEU A 279 7.75 -8.96 6.64
C LEU A 279 6.74 -9.09 7.80
N LEU A 280 5.68 -9.88 7.62
CA LEU A 280 4.61 -10.03 8.59
C LEU A 280 4.62 -11.46 9.15
N GLY A 281 5.35 -11.69 10.22
CA GLY A 281 5.28 -12.97 10.93
C GLY A 281 3.87 -13.26 11.44
N GLY A 282 3.54 -14.54 11.64
CA GLY A 282 2.25 -14.96 12.19
C GLY A 282 2.21 -16.46 12.45
N ILE A 283 1.10 -16.97 12.98
CA ILE A 283 0.85 -18.38 13.11
C ILE A 283 0.14 -18.87 11.84
N ALA A 284 0.63 -19.96 11.24
CA ALA A 284 0.03 -20.51 10.04
C ALA A 284 -1.38 -21.05 10.33
N ASN A 285 -2.32 -20.70 9.45
CA ASN A 285 -3.64 -21.32 9.45
C ASN A 285 -3.54 -22.73 8.87
N PRO A 286 -3.92 -23.78 9.61
CA PRO A 286 -3.74 -25.17 9.19
C PRO A 286 -4.57 -25.57 7.96
N TYR A 287 -5.52 -24.74 7.55
CA TYR A 287 -6.41 -24.99 6.41
C TYR A 287 -5.94 -24.31 5.11
N LEU A 288 -4.89 -23.49 5.17
CA LEU A 288 -4.43 -22.70 4.02
C LEU A 288 -3.07 -23.18 3.51
N LYS A 289 -2.87 -23.03 2.22
CA LYS A 289 -1.57 -23.21 1.56
C LYS A 289 -0.82 -21.89 1.53
N SER A 290 0.50 -21.96 1.55
CA SER A 290 1.38 -20.81 1.40
C SER A 290 2.00 -20.74 0.01
N SER A 291 2.39 -19.55 -0.41
CA SER A 291 3.29 -19.33 -1.55
C SER A 291 4.71 -19.77 -1.20
N ASP A 292 5.62 -19.76 -2.19
CA ASP A 292 7.05 -20.10 -2.02
C ASP A 292 7.75 -19.18 -1.00
N TRP A 293 7.21 -17.96 -0.81
CA TRP A 293 7.70 -16.98 0.20
C TRP A 293 6.94 -17.04 1.52
N GLY A 294 6.17 -18.09 1.78
CA GLY A 294 5.50 -18.34 3.07
C GLY A 294 4.21 -17.54 3.28
N TRP A 295 3.71 -16.81 2.29
CA TRP A 295 2.47 -16.06 2.42
C TRP A 295 1.26 -16.96 2.20
N GLN A 296 0.36 -17.00 3.17
CA GLN A 296 -0.83 -17.83 3.09
C GLN A 296 -1.81 -17.29 2.05
N ILE A 297 -2.26 -18.15 1.16
CA ILE A 297 -3.21 -17.81 0.09
C ILE A 297 -4.62 -17.96 0.62
N ASP A 298 -5.27 -16.83 0.90
CA ASP A 298 -6.59 -16.79 1.53
C ASP A 298 -7.57 -15.86 0.79
N PRO A 299 -8.19 -16.33 -0.28
CA PRO A 299 -9.22 -15.55 -0.96
C PRO A 299 -10.47 -15.26 -0.10
N GLN A 300 -10.88 -16.20 0.76
CA GLN A 300 -12.03 -16.02 1.65
C GLN A 300 -11.77 -14.97 2.72
N GLY A 301 -10.54 -14.86 3.18
CA GLY A 301 -10.10 -13.80 4.08
C GLY A 301 -10.24 -12.41 3.47
N LEU A 302 -10.12 -12.27 2.14
CA LEU A 302 -10.40 -11.01 1.45
C LEU A 302 -11.89 -10.66 1.52
N ARG A 303 -12.81 -11.62 1.26
CA ARG A 303 -14.25 -11.38 1.40
C ARG A 303 -14.61 -10.97 2.83
N TYR A 304 -14.05 -11.68 3.81
CA TYR A 304 -14.22 -11.34 5.22
C TYR A 304 -13.73 -9.91 5.50
N ALA A 305 -12.52 -9.56 5.05
CA ALA A 305 -11.96 -8.22 5.21
C ALA A 305 -12.88 -7.13 4.65
N LEU A 306 -13.36 -7.29 3.42
CA LEU A 306 -14.22 -6.32 2.75
C LEU A 306 -15.55 -6.12 3.49
N ASN A 307 -16.17 -7.20 3.98
CA ASN A 307 -17.39 -7.12 4.79
C ASN A 307 -17.14 -6.42 6.14
N GLU A 308 -16.04 -6.74 6.85
CA GLU A 308 -15.68 -6.08 8.11
C GLU A 308 -15.40 -4.59 7.92
N ILE A 309 -14.67 -4.20 6.88
CA ILE A 309 -14.38 -2.80 6.56
C ILE A 309 -15.68 -2.05 6.27
N TYR A 310 -16.53 -2.60 5.41
CA TYR A 310 -17.77 -1.94 5.02
C TYR A 310 -18.75 -1.84 6.18
N SER A 311 -18.89 -2.90 6.97
CA SER A 311 -19.71 -2.90 8.20
C SER A 311 -19.25 -1.84 9.20
N ARG A 312 -17.93 -1.59 9.27
CA ARG A 312 -17.35 -0.64 10.22
C ARG A 312 -17.50 0.81 9.79
N TYR A 313 -17.35 1.12 8.51
CA TYR A 313 -17.22 2.47 8.00
C TYR A 313 -18.33 2.92 7.06
N GLY A 314 -18.95 2.03 6.31
CA GLY A 314 -20.03 2.34 5.36
C GLY A 314 -19.63 3.30 4.23
N ILE A 315 -18.34 3.34 3.86
CA ILE A 315 -17.82 4.16 2.77
C ILE A 315 -17.31 3.29 1.62
N PRO A 316 -17.18 3.83 0.38
CA PRO A 316 -16.67 3.05 -0.74
C PRO A 316 -15.29 2.44 -0.47
N ILE A 317 -15.05 1.24 -0.96
CA ILE A 317 -13.80 0.49 -0.78
C ILE A 317 -13.15 0.22 -2.13
N MET A 318 -11.81 0.31 -2.20
CA MET A 318 -11.02 -0.18 -3.32
C MET A 318 -9.89 -1.07 -2.82
N VAL A 319 -9.75 -2.27 -3.38
CA VAL A 319 -8.56 -3.09 -3.18
C VAL A 319 -7.48 -2.59 -4.15
N VAL A 320 -6.42 -1.98 -3.63
CA VAL A 320 -5.41 -1.31 -4.46
C VAL A 320 -4.12 -2.10 -4.61
N GLU A 321 -3.97 -3.17 -3.84
CA GLU A 321 -2.88 -4.15 -3.99
C GLU A 321 -3.37 -5.55 -3.62
N ASN A 322 -3.12 -6.49 -4.50
CA ASN A 322 -3.28 -7.94 -4.27
C ASN A 322 -2.50 -8.68 -5.36
N GLY A 323 -1.72 -9.66 -5.02
CA GLY A 323 -0.90 -10.36 -6.01
C GLY A 323 -0.08 -11.50 -5.42
N LEU A 324 0.46 -12.32 -6.31
CA LEU A 324 1.30 -13.46 -5.99
C LEU A 324 2.71 -13.25 -6.56
N GLY A 325 3.71 -13.19 -5.69
CA GLY A 325 5.10 -13.32 -6.09
C GLY A 325 5.41 -14.79 -6.38
N ALA A 326 5.98 -15.06 -7.54
CA ALA A 326 6.35 -16.40 -7.98
C ALA A 326 7.57 -16.36 -8.91
N VAL A 327 8.25 -17.49 -9.07
CA VAL A 327 9.28 -17.66 -10.08
C VAL A 327 8.60 -18.01 -11.39
N ASP A 328 8.86 -17.20 -12.43
CA ASP A 328 8.36 -17.47 -13.78
C ASP A 328 9.42 -18.21 -14.60
N GLU A 329 8.99 -19.15 -15.41
CA GLU A 329 9.83 -19.84 -16.40
C GLU A 329 9.62 -19.23 -17.78
N LEU A 330 10.72 -18.87 -18.43
CA LEU A 330 10.73 -18.41 -19.82
C LEU A 330 11.02 -19.60 -20.71
N GLU A 331 10.03 -20.01 -21.52
CA GLU A 331 10.14 -21.13 -22.45
C GLU A 331 11.06 -20.78 -23.63
N GLU A 332 11.52 -21.80 -24.37
CA GLU A 332 12.39 -21.63 -25.52
C GLU A 332 11.76 -20.77 -26.64
N ASP A 333 10.46 -20.84 -26.81
CA ASP A 333 9.70 -20.03 -27.76
C ASP A 333 9.41 -18.60 -27.26
N GLY A 334 9.81 -18.28 -26.01
CA GLY A 334 9.63 -17.00 -25.37
C GLY A 334 8.27 -16.82 -24.70
N SER A 335 7.45 -17.86 -24.61
CA SER A 335 6.20 -17.85 -23.84
C SER A 335 6.45 -17.97 -22.33
N ILE A 336 5.47 -17.58 -21.53
CA ILE A 336 5.49 -17.69 -20.05
C ILE A 336 4.12 -18.13 -19.60
N HIS A 337 4.05 -19.36 -19.10
CA HIS A 337 2.84 -20.01 -18.67
C HIS A 337 2.62 -19.87 -17.16
N ASP A 338 1.97 -18.78 -16.72
CA ASP A 338 1.77 -18.45 -15.32
C ASP A 338 0.35 -18.77 -14.82
N LEU A 339 -0.13 -19.98 -15.08
CA LEU A 339 -1.46 -20.46 -14.66
C LEU A 339 -1.68 -20.37 -13.13
N TYR A 340 -0.62 -20.50 -12.33
CA TYR A 340 -0.67 -20.31 -10.89
C TYR A 340 -1.08 -18.89 -10.51
N ARG A 341 -0.63 -17.85 -11.25
CA ARG A 341 -1.02 -16.45 -11.06
C ARG A 341 -2.48 -16.24 -11.45
N ILE A 342 -2.90 -16.79 -12.60
CA ILE A 342 -4.31 -16.76 -13.03
C ILE A 342 -5.20 -17.39 -11.96
N ASN A 343 -4.84 -18.54 -11.42
CA ASN A 343 -5.62 -19.24 -10.39
C ASN A 343 -5.70 -18.45 -9.08
N TYR A 344 -4.60 -17.77 -8.70
CA TYR A 344 -4.59 -16.91 -7.52
C TYR A 344 -5.54 -15.72 -7.71
N LEU A 345 -5.38 -14.95 -8.78
CA LEU A 345 -6.21 -13.78 -9.07
C LEU A 345 -7.68 -14.16 -9.25
N ARG A 346 -7.97 -15.23 -9.99
CA ARG A 346 -9.34 -15.75 -10.18
C ARG A 346 -10.05 -16.00 -8.86
N LYS A 347 -9.40 -16.68 -7.94
CA LYS A 347 -9.99 -17.01 -6.63
C LYS A 347 -10.27 -15.75 -5.80
N HIS A 348 -9.38 -14.76 -5.82
CA HIS A 348 -9.59 -13.51 -5.11
C HIS A 348 -10.69 -12.67 -5.74
N ILE A 349 -10.74 -12.59 -7.08
CA ILE A 349 -11.81 -11.88 -7.81
C ILE A 349 -13.18 -12.51 -7.54
N LEU A 350 -13.28 -13.84 -7.50
CA LEU A 350 -14.51 -14.53 -7.12
C LEU A 350 -14.98 -14.11 -5.73
N GLN A 351 -14.09 -13.99 -4.75
CA GLN A 351 -14.45 -13.58 -3.40
C GLN A 351 -14.81 -12.08 -3.32
N MET A 352 -14.23 -11.23 -4.16
CA MET A 352 -14.66 -9.84 -4.30
C MET A 352 -16.07 -9.74 -4.91
N LYS A 353 -16.41 -10.58 -5.90
CA LYS A 353 -17.78 -10.67 -6.44
C LYS A 353 -18.78 -11.06 -5.35
N GLU A 354 -18.43 -12.05 -4.54
CA GLU A 354 -19.25 -12.46 -3.40
C GLU A 354 -19.42 -11.31 -2.38
N ALA A 355 -18.38 -10.55 -2.08
CA ALA A 355 -18.47 -9.39 -1.19
C ALA A 355 -19.42 -8.31 -1.75
N VAL A 356 -19.40 -8.06 -3.05
CA VAL A 356 -20.36 -7.16 -3.71
C VAL A 356 -21.80 -7.70 -3.58
N GLN A 357 -22.00 -9.01 -3.72
CA GLN A 357 -23.31 -9.63 -3.50
C GLN A 357 -23.76 -9.56 -2.03
N ASP A 358 -22.81 -9.55 -1.08
CA ASP A 358 -23.08 -9.31 0.34
C ASP A 358 -23.53 -7.85 0.62
N GLY A 359 -23.35 -6.93 -0.35
CA GLY A 359 -23.75 -5.53 -0.25
C GLY A 359 -22.60 -4.55 -0.06
N VAL A 360 -21.34 -4.98 -0.17
CA VAL A 360 -20.16 -4.11 -0.07
C VAL A 360 -20.08 -3.18 -1.29
N ASP A 361 -19.90 -1.88 -1.06
CA ASP A 361 -19.62 -0.89 -2.11
C ASP A 361 -18.14 -0.95 -2.51
N LEU A 362 -17.80 -1.94 -3.34
CA LEU A 362 -16.46 -2.14 -3.90
C LEU A 362 -16.34 -1.41 -5.23
N ILE A 363 -15.64 -0.27 -5.25
CA ILE A 363 -15.54 0.61 -6.41
C ILE A 363 -14.39 0.26 -7.37
N GLY A 364 -13.48 -0.62 -6.99
CA GLY A 364 -12.38 -0.99 -7.86
C GLY A 364 -11.41 -2.02 -7.28
N TYR A 365 -10.57 -2.53 -8.18
CA TYR A 365 -9.50 -3.48 -7.90
C TYR A 365 -8.28 -3.20 -8.78
N THR A 366 -7.11 -3.09 -8.18
CA THR A 366 -5.83 -3.05 -8.89
C THR A 366 -4.89 -4.12 -8.32
N PRO A 367 -4.47 -5.10 -9.12
CA PRO A 367 -3.49 -6.08 -8.68
C PRO A 367 -2.12 -5.42 -8.48
N TRP A 368 -1.35 -5.96 -7.53
CA TRP A 368 0.03 -5.55 -7.33
C TRP A 368 0.92 -6.11 -8.42
N GLY A 369 1.70 -5.21 -9.04
CA GLY A 369 2.67 -5.61 -10.05
C GLY A 369 2.01 -5.97 -11.38
N CYS A 370 1.37 -5.02 -12.07
CA CYS A 370 0.89 -5.26 -13.44
C CYS A 370 2.03 -5.60 -14.41
N ILE A 371 3.24 -5.15 -14.09
CA ILE A 371 4.51 -5.42 -14.77
C ILE A 371 5.51 -5.93 -13.73
N ASP A 372 6.44 -6.81 -14.10
CA ASP A 372 7.47 -7.28 -13.19
C ASP A 372 8.31 -6.13 -12.65
N LEU A 373 8.56 -6.19 -11.36
CA LEU A 373 9.29 -5.18 -10.59
C LEU A 373 10.20 -5.88 -9.58
N VAL A 374 11.14 -5.15 -9.04
CA VAL A 374 11.94 -5.64 -7.91
C VAL A 374 11.04 -5.73 -6.68
N SER A 375 10.99 -6.90 -6.05
CA SER A 375 10.22 -7.13 -4.84
C SER A 375 10.63 -6.17 -3.73
N ALA A 376 9.71 -5.38 -3.20
CA ALA A 376 9.97 -4.42 -2.13
C ALA A 376 10.43 -5.12 -0.83
N SER A 377 9.93 -6.34 -0.58
CA SER A 377 10.21 -7.08 0.65
C SER A 377 11.51 -7.87 0.65
N THR A 378 12.01 -8.28 -0.53
CA THR A 378 13.21 -9.14 -0.64
C THR A 378 14.34 -8.53 -1.47
N GLY A 379 14.05 -7.48 -2.25
CA GLY A 379 15.04 -6.88 -3.16
C GLY A 379 15.32 -7.72 -4.40
N GLU A 380 14.52 -8.76 -4.67
CA GLU A 380 14.72 -9.73 -5.75
C GLU A 380 13.87 -9.40 -6.97
N MET A 381 14.45 -9.52 -8.15
CA MET A 381 13.73 -9.50 -9.42
C MET A 381 13.12 -10.87 -9.76
N ALA A 382 13.71 -11.95 -9.24
CA ALA A 382 13.21 -13.32 -9.43
C ALA A 382 11.82 -13.54 -8.81
N LYS A 383 11.47 -12.82 -7.76
CA LYS A 383 10.11 -12.78 -7.19
C LYS A 383 9.19 -11.93 -8.04
N ARG A 384 8.63 -12.52 -9.07
CA ARG A 384 7.86 -11.83 -10.09
C ARG A 384 6.38 -11.75 -9.74
N TYR A 385 5.79 -10.58 -9.96
CA TYR A 385 4.37 -10.31 -9.69
C TYR A 385 3.57 -10.02 -10.96
N GLY A 386 4.25 -9.56 -12.02
CA GLY A 386 3.62 -8.96 -13.19
C GLY A 386 2.88 -9.94 -14.09
N MET A 387 1.93 -9.44 -14.83
CA MET A 387 1.33 -10.06 -16.00
C MET A 387 2.13 -9.73 -17.26
N ILE A 388 3.07 -8.80 -17.16
CA ILE A 388 4.05 -8.45 -18.17
C ILE A 388 5.43 -8.77 -17.60
N TYR A 389 6.13 -9.70 -18.25
CA TYR A 389 7.49 -10.07 -17.90
C TYR A 389 8.47 -8.96 -18.32
N VAL A 390 9.44 -8.67 -17.44
CA VAL A 390 10.56 -7.78 -17.70
C VAL A 390 11.83 -8.60 -17.69
N GLU A 391 12.55 -8.61 -18.79
CA GLU A 391 13.82 -9.34 -18.93
C GLU A 391 14.92 -8.63 -18.13
N LYS A 392 14.92 -8.84 -16.83
CA LYS A 392 15.87 -8.33 -15.84
C LYS A 392 16.09 -9.39 -14.78
N TYR A 393 17.35 -9.59 -14.38
CA TYR A 393 17.76 -10.62 -13.43
C TYR A 393 18.48 -10.02 -12.23
N ASP A 394 18.58 -10.78 -11.15
CA ASP A 394 19.18 -10.36 -9.88
C ASP A 394 20.68 -10.07 -9.99
N ASP A 395 21.37 -10.71 -10.92
CA ASP A 395 22.79 -10.47 -11.25
C ASP A 395 23.02 -9.15 -12.02
N GLY A 396 21.96 -8.40 -12.29
CA GLY A 396 22.01 -7.13 -13.02
C GLY A 396 21.97 -7.28 -14.55
N THR A 397 21.94 -8.49 -15.11
CA THR A 397 21.81 -8.76 -16.55
C THR A 397 20.38 -8.56 -17.04
N GLY A 398 20.18 -8.68 -18.35
CA GLY A 398 18.89 -8.51 -19.02
C GLY A 398 18.80 -7.22 -19.82
N ASN A 399 17.93 -7.20 -20.82
CA ASN A 399 17.80 -6.12 -21.81
C ASN A 399 16.55 -5.26 -21.61
N LEU A 400 15.78 -5.53 -20.51
CA LEU A 400 14.53 -4.86 -20.17
C LEU A 400 13.40 -5.07 -21.21
N ASN A 401 13.47 -6.05 -22.08
CA ASN A 401 12.38 -6.39 -22.98
C ASN A 401 11.11 -6.77 -22.19
N ARG A 402 9.94 -6.45 -22.75
CA ARG A 402 8.63 -6.80 -22.21
C ARG A 402 8.05 -7.98 -22.98
N ARG A 403 7.53 -8.97 -22.24
CA ARG A 403 6.80 -10.09 -22.82
C ARG A 403 5.47 -10.25 -22.09
N LYS A 404 4.41 -10.52 -22.83
CA LYS A 404 3.08 -10.77 -22.24
C LYS A 404 3.05 -12.21 -21.76
N LYS A 405 2.64 -12.44 -20.52
CA LYS A 405 2.41 -13.77 -19.95
C LYS A 405 0.99 -14.25 -20.28
N ASP A 406 0.66 -15.50 -19.99
CA ASP A 406 -0.70 -16.00 -20.15
C ASP A 406 -1.71 -15.20 -19.33
N SER A 407 -1.32 -14.78 -18.13
CA SER A 407 -2.11 -13.91 -17.26
C SER A 407 -2.46 -12.56 -17.89
N PHE A 408 -1.66 -12.03 -18.81
CA PHE A 408 -1.97 -10.80 -19.53
C PHE A 408 -3.26 -10.95 -20.34
N TYR A 409 -3.36 -11.99 -21.14
CA TYR A 409 -4.52 -12.24 -22.00
C TYR A 409 -5.75 -12.65 -21.21
N TRP A 410 -5.55 -13.41 -20.13
CA TRP A 410 -6.63 -13.75 -19.22
C TRP A 410 -7.18 -12.50 -18.53
N TYR A 411 -6.31 -11.63 -17.97
CA TYR A 411 -6.76 -10.43 -17.26
C TYR A 411 -7.39 -9.40 -18.19
N GLN A 412 -6.98 -9.32 -19.45
CA GLN A 412 -7.66 -8.54 -20.49
C GLN A 412 -9.13 -8.97 -20.65
N LYS A 413 -9.42 -10.27 -20.64
CA LYS A 413 -10.80 -10.80 -20.68
C LYS A 413 -11.55 -10.44 -19.39
N VAL A 414 -10.91 -10.54 -18.23
CA VAL A 414 -11.49 -10.16 -16.95
C VAL A 414 -11.91 -8.69 -16.96
N ILE A 415 -11.03 -7.78 -17.39
CA ILE A 415 -11.33 -6.35 -17.44
C ILE A 415 -12.45 -6.06 -18.44
N SER A 416 -12.38 -6.63 -19.65
CA SER A 416 -13.39 -6.37 -20.71
C SER A 416 -14.79 -6.84 -20.33
N SER A 417 -14.89 -7.86 -19.49
CA SER A 417 -16.15 -8.37 -18.95
C SER A 417 -16.53 -7.79 -17.60
N ASN A 418 -15.77 -6.83 -17.06
CA ASN A 418 -15.95 -6.30 -15.71
C ASN A 418 -16.00 -7.42 -14.64
N GLY A 419 -15.11 -8.43 -14.78
CA GLY A 419 -15.00 -9.55 -13.85
C GLY A 419 -16.06 -10.66 -14.03
N GLU A 420 -16.89 -10.62 -15.06
CA GLU A 420 -17.88 -11.68 -15.30
C GLU A 420 -17.26 -12.95 -15.88
N ILE A 421 -16.29 -12.83 -16.77
CA ILE A 421 -15.58 -13.95 -17.38
C ILE A 421 -14.25 -14.16 -16.67
N LEU A 422 -14.12 -15.28 -15.98
CA LEU A 422 -12.94 -15.65 -15.21
C LEU A 422 -12.29 -16.97 -15.68
N ASP A 423 -12.80 -17.57 -16.73
CA ASP A 423 -12.28 -18.83 -17.30
C ASP A 423 -11.10 -18.61 -18.25
#